data_4fc17cb607357a21cac41fc272e19574
#
_entry.id   4fc17cb607357a21cac41fc272e19574
#
_cell.length_a   1.000
_cell.length_b   1.000
_cell.length_c   1.000
_cell.angle_alpha   90.00
_cell.angle_beta   90.00
_cell.angle_gamma   90.00
#
_symmetry.space_group_name_H-M   'P 1'
#
loop_
_entity.id
_entity.type
_entity.pdbx_description
1 polymer ?
#
loop_
_entity_poly.entity_id
_entity_poly.type
_entity_poly.pdbx_seq_one_letter_code
_entity_poly.pdbx_strand_id
1 'polypeptide(L)'
;NETNRLGNWTSDGRKLMMSSNRRLSTAMDAYLVDMKNRELELISKNKGIGSFSDITIDGKYAILNRLESRGSNDLFLIETQTGQEKIVTEHKGPGTFFGQFSSSEREIYVGFNKNRNLVAFGKIKITKKGKLGPIEILVERSDAELESFKLNNDATLAALIWNVSGRNELTFFDLQKNQVINNTISLPSEIIRGIDFSKNGKWLAVELSGATTPRDIWILNTETHQFRQLTFSPHAGVDLKTLIAPRLVHFSAHDGLKLTGWLYHPQSSYEPGPIVLSFHGGPEGQERPRFRSDYQALLAQGISILAPNVRGSSGFGKKFVNLDNGELRFNGIKDIKSCVEYVISSGIADPQRIGIMGGSYGGYMVMAGLAYYPDLINAGANLFGVVNFETFFANTEPWMAAISTIEYGDPVTQKDLLKSLSPIHMVDQVRAPTIVLHGANDTNVPVVEAEQVVENLKKRGVPVEYILFPDEGHGFRKTINRIRSTSSIVNWFVKYL
;
A
#
# COMPACT_ATOMS: atom_id res chain seq x y z
N ASN A 1 16.93 10.60 -15.82
CA ASN A 1 16.88 10.11 -14.43
C ASN A 1 16.54 8.62 -14.43
N GLU A 2 17.38 7.80 -13.76
CA GLU A 2 17.16 6.37 -13.65
C GLU A 2 16.54 6.04 -12.29
N THR A 3 15.52 5.18 -12.28
CA THR A 3 14.95 4.60 -11.07
C THR A 3 15.54 3.21 -10.88
N ASN A 4 16.18 2.98 -9.74
CA ASN A 4 16.76 1.71 -9.37
C ASN A 4 16.10 1.20 -8.07
N ARG A 5 15.62 -0.05 -8.08
CA ARG A 5 15.02 -0.73 -6.93
C ARG A 5 15.85 -1.96 -6.60
N LEU A 6 16.43 -1.99 -5.42
CA LEU A 6 17.20 -3.13 -4.93
C LEU A 6 16.24 -4.22 -4.45
N GLY A 7 16.58 -5.47 -4.77
CA GLY A 7 15.90 -6.68 -4.33
C GLY A 7 16.76 -7.48 -3.34
N ASN A 8 16.58 -8.80 -3.34
CA ASN A 8 17.31 -9.71 -2.47
C ASN A 8 18.72 -10.04 -2.99
N TRP A 9 19.57 -10.54 -2.10
CA TRP A 9 20.85 -11.12 -2.46
C TRP A 9 20.66 -12.50 -3.12
N THR A 10 21.60 -12.87 -4.02
CA THR A 10 21.76 -14.27 -4.38
C THR A 10 22.20 -15.08 -3.15
N SER A 11 21.88 -16.36 -3.11
CA SER A 11 22.17 -17.24 -1.94
C SER A 11 23.65 -17.33 -1.59
N ASP A 12 24.55 -17.12 -2.57
CA ASP A 12 26.00 -17.09 -2.38
C ASP A 12 26.51 -15.72 -1.85
N GLY A 13 25.62 -14.70 -1.73
CA GLY A 13 25.93 -13.36 -1.28
C GLY A 13 26.82 -12.53 -2.19
N ARG A 14 27.00 -12.94 -3.46
CA ARG A 14 27.90 -12.24 -4.42
C ARG A 14 27.19 -11.22 -5.27
N LYS A 15 25.94 -11.49 -5.63
CA LYS A 15 25.15 -10.60 -6.50
C LYS A 15 23.90 -10.12 -5.78
N LEU A 16 23.46 -8.92 -6.16
CA LEU A 16 22.22 -8.31 -5.68
C LEU A 16 21.24 -8.22 -6.84
N MET A 17 20.02 -8.65 -6.62
CA MET A 17 18.93 -8.45 -7.56
C MET A 17 18.55 -6.98 -7.64
N MET A 18 18.29 -6.45 -8.82
CA MET A 18 17.89 -5.06 -9.02
C MET A 18 16.90 -4.96 -10.18
N SER A 19 15.94 -4.07 -10.04
CA SER A 19 15.08 -3.62 -11.14
C SER A 19 15.42 -2.17 -11.50
N SER A 20 15.55 -1.87 -12.80
CA SER A 20 15.95 -0.54 -13.25
C SER A 20 15.30 -0.16 -14.58
N ASN A 21 14.93 1.12 -14.72
CA ASN A 21 14.44 1.68 -15.98
C ASN A 21 15.54 2.30 -16.85
N ARG A 22 16.80 1.97 -16.61
CA ARG A 22 17.96 2.55 -17.32
C ARG A 22 17.95 2.33 -18.84
N ARG A 23 17.37 1.22 -19.31
CA ARG A 23 17.25 0.92 -20.74
C ARG A 23 16.08 1.67 -21.39
N LEU A 24 14.95 1.75 -20.70
CA LEU A 24 13.72 2.33 -21.21
C LEU A 24 12.93 2.93 -20.04
N SER A 25 12.60 4.22 -20.11
CA SER A 25 11.93 4.96 -19.03
C SER A 25 10.57 4.38 -18.62
N THR A 26 9.90 3.67 -19.53
CA THR A 26 8.59 3.02 -19.29
C THR A 26 8.70 1.61 -18.74
N ALA A 27 9.92 1.03 -18.62
CA ALA A 27 10.09 -0.37 -18.27
C ALA A 27 11.14 -0.57 -17.17
N MET A 28 10.79 -1.36 -16.16
CA MET A 28 11.71 -1.79 -15.11
C MET A 28 12.26 -3.18 -15.46
N ASP A 29 13.48 -3.20 -15.99
CA ASP A 29 14.16 -4.45 -16.36
C ASP A 29 14.80 -5.12 -15.14
N ALA A 30 15.03 -6.43 -15.25
CA ALA A 30 15.66 -7.22 -14.20
C ALA A 30 17.18 -7.35 -14.43
N TYR A 31 17.96 -6.94 -13.43
CA TYR A 31 19.43 -6.97 -13.43
C TYR A 31 19.97 -7.74 -12.23
N LEU A 32 21.14 -8.34 -12.39
CA LEU A 32 22.01 -8.75 -11.29
C LEU A 32 23.18 -7.77 -11.19
N VAL A 33 23.48 -7.33 -9.98
CA VAL A 33 24.63 -6.46 -9.66
C VAL A 33 25.69 -7.31 -8.98
N ASP A 34 26.84 -7.49 -9.59
CA ASP A 34 28.00 -8.09 -8.92
C ASP A 34 28.58 -7.08 -7.92
N MET A 35 28.61 -7.45 -6.64
CA MET A 35 29.00 -6.54 -5.58
C MET A 35 30.52 -6.32 -5.46
N LYS A 36 31.31 -7.15 -6.13
CA LYS A 36 32.78 -7.03 -6.12
C LYS A 36 33.26 -6.00 -7.15
N ASN A 37 32.79 -6.10 -8.38
CA ASN A 37 33.22 -5.25 -9.50
C ASN A 37 32.16 -4.21 -9.92
N ARG A 38 30.94 -4.27 -9.33
CA ARG A 38 29.79 -3.41 -9.63
C ARG A 38 29.26 -3.53 -11.06
N GLU A 39 29.55 -4.63 -11.73
CA GLU A 39 29.01 -4.92 -13.04
C GLU A 39 27.51 -5.26 -12.98
N LEU A 40 26.80 -4.83 -14.01
CA LEU A 40 25.36 -5.02 -14.16
C LEU A 40 25.13 -6.02 -15.28
N GLU A 41 24.52 -7.15 -14.94
CA GLU A 41 24.10 -8.16 -15.87
C GLU A 41 22.59 -8.04 -16.11
N LEU A 42 22.19 -7.78 -17.37
CA LEU A 42 20.77 -7.74 -17.75
C LEU A 42 20.24 -9.17 -17.87
N ILE A 43 19.31 -9.54 -17.01
CA ILE A 43 18.70 -10.87 -17.00
C ILE A 43 17.44 -10.92 -17.86
N SER A 44 16.60 -9.89 -17.79
CA SER A 44 15.39 -9.83 -18.59
C SER A 44 14.97 -8.42 -18.93
N LYS A 45 14.55 -8.22 -20.19
CA LYS A 45 13.93 -6.99 -20.68
C LYS A 45 12.43 -7.06 -20.43
N ASN A 46 11.89 -6.07 -19.72
CA ASN A 46 10.46 -5.92 -19.51
C ASN A 46 9.86 -4.92 -20.51
N LYS A 47 8.56 -5.04 -20.75
CA LYS A 47 7.79 -4.03 -21.51
C LYS A 47 7.12 -3.00 -20.61
N GLY A 48 7.06 -3.28 -19.30
CA GLY A 48 6.48 -2.47 -18.25
C GLY A 48 7.21 -2.70 -16.92
N ILE A 49 6.51 -2.61 -15.81
CA ILE A 49 7.09 -2.82 -14.48
C ILE A 49 7.33 -4.28 -14.23
N GLY A 50 8.57 -4.62 -13.92
CA GLY A 50 9.00 -5.95 -13.50
C GLY A 50 9.95 -5.87 -12.32
N SER A 51 10.03 -6.97 -11.57
CA SER A 51 10.97 -7.12 -10.47
C SER A 51 11.34 -8.59 -10.28
N PHE A 52 12.51 -8.83 -9.70
CA PHE A 52 12.83 -10.17 -9.23
C PHE A 52 11.91 -10.55 -8.06
N SER A 53 11.41 -11.79 -8.11
CA SER A 53 10.79 -12.44 -6.95
C SER A 53 11.81 -13.36 -6.26
N ASP A 54 12.52 -14.20 -7.02
CA ASP A 54 13.54 -15.11 -6.50
C ASP A 54 14.48 -15.60 -7.62
N ILE A 55 15.62 -16.24 -7.25
CA ILE A 55 16.58 -16.86 -8.15
C ILE A 55 17.11 -18.16 -7.55
N THR A 56 17.36 -19.19 -8.40
CA THR A 56 17.96 -20.46 -7.98
C THR A 56 19.39 -20.27 -7.44
N ILE A 57 19.84 -21.21 -6.59
CA ILE A 57 21.18 -21.17 -5.97
C ILE A 57 22.28 -21.17 -7.03
N ASP A 58 22.10 -21.94 -8.09
CA ASP A 58 23.02 -22.00 -9.23
C ASP A 58 22.90 -20.80 -10.20
N GLY A 59 21.93 -19.91 -9.95
CA GLY A 59 21.65 -18.73 -10.77
C GLY A 59 21.05 -19.03 -12.13
N LYS A 60 20.67 -20.29 -12.41
CA LYS A 60 20.20 -20.73 -13.73
C LYS A 60 18.78 -20.27 -14.05
N TYR A 61 17.90 -20.27 -13.07
CA TYR A 61 16.51 -19.83 -13.21
C TYR A 61 16.18 -18.71 -12.25
N ALA A 62 15.34 -17.78 -12.71
CA ALA A 62 14.80 -16.69 -11.90
C ALA A 62 13.27 -16.67 -12.02
N ILE A 63 12.61 -16.20 -10.96
CA ILE A 63 11.20 -15.85 -10.96
C ILE A 63 11.10 -14.34 -11.07
N LEU A 64 10.43 -13.84 -12.10
CA LEU A 64 10.13 -12.44 -12.27
C LEU A 64 8.65 -12.18 -12.01
N ASN A 65 8.36 -11.11 -11.30
CA ASN A 65 7.03 -10.53 -11.17
C ASN A 65 6.89 -9.42 -12.22
N ARG A 66 5.83 -9.44 -13.02
CA ARG A 66 5.51 -8.38 -13.98
C ARG A 66 4.10 -7.90 -13.74
N LEU A 67 3.95 -6.59 -13.56
CA LEU A 67 2.64 -5.96 -13.43
C LEU A 67 1.97 -5.85 -14.79
N GLU A 68 0.72 -6.27 -14.86
CA GLU A 68 -0.20 -5.96 -15.95
C GLU A 68 -0.95 -4.66 -15.68
N SER A 69 -1.31 -4.45 -14.42
CA SER A 69 -1.92 -3.25 -13.87
C SER A 69 -1.55 -3.12 -12.39
N ARG A 70 -2.02 -2.10 -11.70
CA ARG A 70 -1.81 -1.93 -10.26
C ARG A 70 -2.40 -3.08 -9.43
N GLY A 71 -3.55 -3.63 -9.85
CA GLY A 71 -4.23 -4.75 -9.18
C GLY A 71 -4.00 -6.11 -9.83
N SER A 72 -3.07 -6.25 -10.80
CA SER A 72 -2.82 -7.51 -11.50
C SER A 72 -1.36 -7.69 -11.89
N ASN A 73 -0.83 -8.89 -11.66
CA ASN A 73 0.52 -9.26 -12.07
C ASN A 73 0.61 -10.74 -12.47
N ASP A 74 1.69 -11.09 -13.16
CA ASP A 74 2.08 -12.45 -13.46
C ASP A 74 3.49 -12.79 -12.99
N LEU A 75 3.73 -14.06 -12.71
CA LEU A 75 5.05 -14.62 -12.50
C LEU A 75 5.57 -15.30 -13.77
N PHE A 76 6.83 -15.05 -14.09
CA PHE A 76 7.56 -15.67 -15.19
C PHE A 76 8.76 -16.42 -14.66
N LEU A 77 8.94 -17.66 -15.12
CA LEU A 77 10.17 -18.42 -14.94
C LEU A 77 11.11 -18.12 -16.10
N ILE A 78 12.31 -17.65 -15.80
CA ILE A 78 13.31 -17.26 -16.79
C ILE A 78 14.56 -18.11 -16.64
N GLU A 79 15.05 -18.67 -17.73
CA GLU A 79 16.39 -19.23 -17.81
C GLU A 79 17.39 -18.08 -18.04
N THR A 80 18.21 -17.78 -17.03
CA THR A 80 19.03 -16.56 -16.99
C THR A 80 20.07 -16.47 -18.10
N GLN A 81 20.61 -17.60 -18.55
CA GLN A 81 21.63 -17.64 -19.61
C GLN A 81 21.06 -17.43 -21.01
N THR A 82 19.89 -17.99 -21.30
CA THR A 82 19.28 -17.93 -22.63
C THR A 82 18.25 -16.83 -22.77
N GLY A 83 17.74 -16.33 -21.65
CA GLY A 83 16.61 -15.40 -21.61
C GLY A 83 15.27 -16.03 -22.00
N GLN A 84 15.20 -17.36 -22.14
CA GLN A 84 13.93 -18.05 -22.38
C GLN A 84 13.02 -17.90 -21.17
N GLU A 85 11.77 -17.50 -21.42
CA GLU A 85 10.80 -17.28 -20.37
C GLU A 85 9.52 -18.10 -20.59
N LYS A 86 8.89 -18.45 -19.46
CA LYS A 86 7.58 -19.11 -19.42
C LYS A 86 6.71 -18.45 -18.38
N ILE A 87 5.47 -18.17 -18.73
CA ILE A 87 4.49 -17.71 -17.75
C ILE A 87 4.19 -18.84 -16.76
N VAL A 88 4.25 -18.53 -15.46
CA VAL A 88 4.01 -19.47 -14.35
C VAL A 88 2.55 -19.44 -13.94
N THR A 89 1.92 -18.26 -14.02
CA THR A 89 0.63 -17.97 -13.40
C THR A 89 -0.43 -17.54 -14.39
N GLU A 90 -0.36 -17.98 -15.65
CA GLU A 90 -1.35 -17.65 -16.68
C GLU A 90 -2.78 -17.69 -16.14
N HIS A 91 -3.51 -16.56 -16.24
CA HIS A 91 -4.86 -16.42 -15.73
C HIS A 91 -5.71 -15.51 -16.62
N LYS A 92 -7.02 -15.42 -16.32
CA LYS A 92 -7.95 -14.48 -16.94
C LYS A 92 -8.43 -13.46 -15.90
N GLY A 93 -8.47 -12.19 -16.28
CA GLY A 93 -8.84 -11.10 -15.40
C GLY A 93 -7.78 -10.80 -14.32
N PRO A 94 -8.07 -9.97 -13.33
CA PRO A 94 -7.10 -9.59 -12.31
C PRO A 94 -6.59 -10.75 -11.48
N GLY A 95 -5.30 -10.72 -11.12
CA GLY A 95 -4.67 -11.73 -10.28
C GLY A 95 -3.45 -11.20 -9.53
N THR A 96 -3.23 -11.70 -8.32
CA THR A 96 -2.09 -11.37 -7.46
C THR A 96 -1.27 -12.62 -7.23
N PHE A 97 0.03 -12.52 -7.53
CA PHE A 97 0.96 -13.64 -7.45
C PHE A 97 2.33 -13.18 -6.92
N PHE A 98 2.93 -13.97 -6.05
CA PHE A 98 4.31 -13.85 -5.61
C PHE A 98 4.85 -15.25 -5.29
N GLY A 99 6.17 -15.46 -5.45
CA GLY A 99 6.71 -16.81 -5.35
C GLY A 99 8.18 -16.86 -4.94
N GLN A 100 8.57 -18.03 -4.40
CA GLN A 100 9.94 -18.39 -4.03
C GLN A 100 10.21 -19.84 -4.45
N PHE A 101 11.46 -20.12 -4.84
CA PHE A 101 11.91 -21.51 -5.08
C PHE A 101 12.00 -22.30 -3.77
N SER A 102 11.70 -23.60 -3.84
CA SER A 102 12.11 -24.54 -2.80
C SER A 102 13.64 -24.71 -2.78
N SER A 103 14.19 -25.22 -1.70
CA SER A 103 15.62 -25.55 -1.60
C SER A 103 16.07 -26.60 -2.65
N SER A 104 15.17 -27.47 -3.10
CA SER A 104 15.42 -28.43 -4.17
C SER A 104 15.31 -27.85 -5.58
N GLU A 105 14.82 -26.61 -5.70
CA GLU A 105 14.55 -25.90 -6.97
C GLU A 105 13.59 -26.65 -7.94
N ARG A 106 12.88 -27.64 -7.40
CA ARG A 106 11.88 -28.43 -8.13
C ARG A 106 10.45 -28.02 -7.87
N GLU A 107 10.26 -27.07 -6.97
CA GLU A 107 8.97 -26.50 -6.64
C GLU A 107 9.10 -24.98 -6.50
N ILE A 108 8.07 -24.27 -6.88
CA ILE A 108 7.86 -22.86 -6.59
C ILE A 108 6.71 -22.78 -5.59
N TYR A 109 6.97 -22.25 -4.41
CA TYR A 109 5.91 -21.88 -3.49
C TYR A 109 5.35 -20.53 -3.91
N VAL A 110 4.01 -20.39 -3.86
CA VAL A 110 3.31 -19.22 -4.41
C VAL A 110 2.20 -18.73 -3.49
N GLY A 111 2.11 -17.40 -3.34
CA GLY A 111 0.86 -16.75 -2.98
C GLY A 111 0.09 -16.48 -4.26
N PHE A 112 -1.22 -16.80 -4.31
CA PHE A 112 -2.00 -16.70 -5.53
C PHE A 112 -3.50 -16.56 -5.28
N ASN A 113 -4.20 -15.87 -6.21
CA ASN A 113 -5.65 -15.78 -6.23
C ASN A 113 -6.27 -16.15 -7.60
N LYS A 114 -5.59 -16.99 -8.38
CA LYS A 114 -6.16 -17.57 -9.61
C LYS A 114 -7.46 -18.31 -9.30
N ASN A 115 -8.56 -17.96 -10.01
CA ASN A 115 -9.91 -18.55 -9.85
C ASN A 115 -10.50 -18.43 -8.43
N ARG A 116 -10.03 -17.48 -7.63
CA ARG A 116 -10.47 -17.22 -6.26
C ARG A 116 -10.41 -15.73 -5.93
N ASN A 117 -11.08 -15.32 -4.85
CA ASN A 117 -11.08 -13.92 -4.43
C ASN A 117 -9.86 -13.56 -3.58
N LEU A 118 -9.61 -14.31 -2.49
CA LEU A 118 -8.53 -14.04 -1.55
C LEU A 118 -7.28 -14.80 -1.96
N VAL A 119 -6.10 -14.24 -1.67
CA VAL A 119 -4.81 -14.87 -1.92
C VAL A 119 -4.62 -16.06 -0.97
N ALA A 120 -4.28 -17.22 -1.53
CA ALA A 120 -3.94 -18.45 -0.81
C ALA A 120 -2.46 -18.78 -0.93
N PHE A 121 -1.99 -19.73 -0.10
CA PHE A 121 -0.67 -20.33 -0.21
C PHE A 121 -0.76 -21.63 -1.01
N GLY A 122 0.17 -21.82 -1.94
CA GLY A 122 0.24 -23.02 -2.76
C GLY A 122 1.63 -23.32 -3.30
N LYS A 123 1.72 -24.32 -4.15
CA LYS A 123 2.97 -24.69 -4.81
C LYS A 123 2.76 -25.14 -6.24
N ILE A 124 3.82 -25.04 -7.03
CA ILE A 124 3.90 -25.50 -8.43
C ILE A 124 5.12 -26.40 -8.55
N LYS A 125 4.93 -27.62 -9.06
CA LYS A 125 6.04 -28.55 -9.32
C LYS A 125 6.73 -28.23 -10.64
N ILE A 126 8.05 -28.32 -10.65
CA ILE A 126 8.89 -28.18 -11.83
C ILE A 126 9.45 -29.55 -12.16
N THR A 127 9.14 -30.08 -13.35
CA THR A 127 9.73 -31.35 -13.80
C THR A 127 11.21 -31.17 -14.17
N LYS A 128 11.96 -32.28 -14.25
CA LYS A 128 13.36 -32.25 -14.68
C LYS A 128 13.59 -31.61 -16.07
N LYS A 129 12.54 -31.55 -16.90
CA LYS A 129 12.56 -30.89 -18.23
C LYS A 129 12.09 -29.45 -18.18
N GLY A 130 11.94 -28.85 -16.99
CA GLY A 130 11.48 -27.47 -16.79
C GLY A 130 9.99 -27.25 -17.13
N LYS A 131 9.17 -28.30 -17.20
CA LYS A 131 7.71 -28.18 -17.38
C LYS A 131 7.06 -27.87 -16.03
N LEU A 132 6.21 -26.85 -16.01
CA LEU A 132 5.45 -26.43 -14.84
C LEU A 132 4.19 -27.29 -14.69
N GLY A 133 3.92 -27.73 -13.47
CA GLY A 133 2.65 -28.34 -13.07
C GLY A 133 1.55 -27.31 -12.79
N PRO A 134 0.34 -27.75 -12.45
CA PRO A 134 -0.71 -26.87 -11.95
C PRO A 134 -0.37 -26.33 -10.56
N ILE A 135 -1.03 -25.25 -10.16
CA ILE A 135 -0.97 -24.74 -8.77
C ILE A 135 -1.74 -25.70 -7.87
N GLU A 136 -1.05 -26.27 -6.89
CA GLU A 136 -1.61 -27.06 -5.79
C GLU A 136 -1.85 -26.15 -4.59
N ILE A 137 -3.10 -26.10 -4.07
CA ILE A 137 -3.42 -25.31 -2.88
C ILE A 137 -2.91 -26.02 -1.65
N LEU A 138 -2.18 -25.34 -0.78
CA LEU A 138 -1.68 -25.85 0.49
C LEU A 138 -2.50 -25.32 1.66
N VAL A 139 -2.74 -24.00 1.70
CA VAL A 139 -3.55 -23.33 2.73
C VAL A 139 -4.36 -22.21 2.11
N GLU A 140 -5.62 -22.14 2.48
CA GLU A 140 -6.52 -21.04 2.15
C GLU A 140 -7.35 -20.62 3.37
N ARG A 141 -7.78 -19.37 3.39
CA ARG A 141 -8.68 -18.82 4.40
C ARG A 141 -9.87 -18.12 3.72
N SER A 142 -11.01 -18.09 4.40
CA SER A 142 -12.21 -17.37 3.94
C SER A 142 -12.35 -15.96 4.51
N ASP A 143 -11.58 -15.65 5.57
CA ASP A 143 -11.62 -14.42 6.36
C ASP A 143 -10.35 -13.57 6.23
N ALA A 144 -9.32 -14.07 5.54
CA ALA A 144 -8.03 -13.41 5.38
C ALA A 144 -7.39 -13.77 4.04
N GLU A 145 -6.52 -12.90 3.54
CA GLU A 145 -5.66 -13.23 2.40
C GLU A 145 -4.19 -13.30 2.79
N LEU A 146 -3.45 -14.18 2.14
CA LEU A 146 -2.01 -14.26 2.31
C LEU A 146 -1.36 -12.98 1.79
N GLU A 147 -0.71 -12.23 2.67
CA GLU A 147 -0.01 -10.99 2.31
C GLU A 147 1.42 -11.27 1.83
N SER A 148 2.09 -12.19 2.51
CA SER A 148 3.44 -12.66 2.14
C SER A 148 3.77 -13.97 2.84
N PHE A 149 4.87 -14.58 2.42
CA PHE A 149 5.47 -15.72 3.12
C PHE A 149 7.00 -15.69 2.99
N LYS A 150 7.65 -16.43 3.87
CA LYS A 150 9.09 -16.65 3.82
C LYS A 150 9.39 -18.13 4.12
N LEU A 151 10.25 -18.72 3.32
CA LEU A 151 10.76 -20.08 3.57
C LEU A 151 12.03 -20.00 4.42
N ASN A 152 12.24 -20.98 5.31
CA ASN A 152 13.55 -21.16 5.93
C ASN A 152 14.53 -21.76 4.91
N ASN A 153 15.83 -21.73 5.21
CA ASN A 153 16.86 -22.13 4.25
C ASN A 153 16.71 -23.57 3.70
N ASP A 154 16.23 -24.47 4.56
CA ASP A 154 16.06 -25.87 4.17
C ASP A 154 14.72 -26.13 3.48
N ALA A 155 13.89 -25.11 3.34
CA ALA A 155 12.51 -25.18 2.87
C ALA A 155 11.71 -26.32 3.54
N THR A 156 11.87 -26.46 4.86
CA THR A 156 11.09 -27.36 5.71
C THR A 156 9.95 -26.64 6.42
N LEU A 157 10.07 -25.31 6.56
CA LEU A 157 9.15 -24.44 7.28
C LEU A 157 8.87 -23.18 6.45
N ALA A 158 7.60 -22.81 6.34
CA ALA A 158 7.16 -21.52 5.85
C ALA A 158 6.52 -20.69 6.96
N ALA A 159 6.89 -19.41 7.03
CA ALA A 159 6.19 -18.41 7.83
C ALA A 159 5.20 -17.70 6.92
N LEU A 160 3.91 -17.81 7.19
CA LEU A 160 2.80 -17.25 6.43
C LEU A 160 2.25 -16.03 7.15
N ILE A 161 2.22 -14.88 6.48
CA ILE A 161 1.65 -13.64 7.01
C ILE A 161 0.29 -13.43 6.35
N TRP A 162 -0.75 -13.44 7.16
CA TRP A 162 -2.13 -13.22 6.75
C TRP A 162 -2.56 -11.79 7.05
N ASN A 163 -3.30 -11.19 6.13
CA ASN A 163 -3.97 -9.91 6.33
C ASN A 163 -5.43 -10.16 6.73
N VAL A 164 -5.76 -9.84 7.96
CA VAL A 164 -7.10 -9.95 8.53
C VAL A 164 -7.66 -8.55 8.74
N SER A 165 -8.38 -8.04 7.76
CA SER A 165 -8.97 -6.68 7.80
C SER A 165 -7.99 -5.57 8.18
N GLY A 166 -6.71 -5.71 7.77
CA GLY A 166 -5.66 -4.72 8.03
C GLY A 166 -4.76 -5.00 9.23
N ARG A 167 -4.99 -6.06 10.01
CA ARG A 167 -4.03 -6.62 10.98
C ARG A 167 -3.32 -7.82 10.39
N ASN A 168 -2.12 -8.11 10.90
CA ASN A 168 -1.44 -9.34 10.53
C ASN A 168 -1.66 -10.45 11.55
N GLU A 169 -1.73 -11.65 11.01
CA GLU A 169 -1.55 -12.91 11.76
C GLU A 169 -0.39 -13.68 11.15
N LEU A 170 0.40 -14.32 12.02
CA LEU A 170 1.53 -15.16 11.62
C LEU A 170 1.19 -16.63 11.89
N THR A 171 1.42 -17.47 10.89
CA THR A 171 1.20 -18.92 10.98
C THR A 171 2.43 -19.63 10.41
N PHE A 172 2.88 -20.69 11.04
CA PHE A 172 3.88 -21.59 10.45
C PHE A 172 3.22 -22.75 9.72
N PHE A 173 3.85 -23.14 8.61
CA PHE A 173 3.43 -24.28 7.79
C PHE A 173 4.60 -25.25 7.64
N ASP A 174 4.41 -26.49 8.06
CA ASP A 174 5.37 -27.59 7.88
C ASP A 174 5.28 -28.08 6.43
N LEU A 175 6.32 -27.81 5.65
CA LEU A 175 6.37 -28.13 4.23
C LEU A 175 6.61 -29.61 3.96
N GLN A 176 7.16 -30.34 4.93
CA GLN A 176 7.40 -31.80 4.83
C GLN A 176 6.13 -32.59 5.12
N LYS A 177 5.39 -32.18 6.18
CA LYS A 177 4.14 -32.82 6.57
C LYS A 177 2.93 -32.27 5.85
N ASN A 178 3.11 -31.18 5.09
CA ASN A 178 2.08 -30.49 4.36
C ASN A 178 0.89 -30.05 5.25
N GLN A 179 1.19 -29.44 6.39
CA GLN A 179 0.19 -29.02 7.36
C GLN A 179 0.56 -27.74 8.09
N VAL A 180 -0.46 -27.01 8.55
CA VAL A 180 -0.29 -25.86 9.44
C VAL A 180 0.26 -26.36 10.79
N ILE A 181 1.32 -25.74 11.27
CA ILE A 181 1.84 -25.96 12.63
C ILE A 181 1.06 -25.04 13.55
N ASN A 182 0.10 -25.62 14.20
CA ASN A 182 -0.71 -25.10 15.31
C ASN A 182 -0.67 -23.60 15.61
N ASN A 183 -1.85 -23.04 15.60
CA ASN A 183 -2.27 -21.82 16.28
C ASN A 183 -1.67 -20.52 15.75
N THR A 184 -2.54 -19.58 15.64
CA THR A 184 -2.20 -18.15 15.48
C THR A 184 -1.20 -17.75 16.56
N ILE A 185 -0.03 -17.28 16.13
CA ILE A 185 1.03 -16.80 17.02
C ILE A 185 0.61 -15.41 17.51
N SER A 186 0.54 -15.21 18.83
CA SER A 186 0.21 -13.91 19.42
C SER A 186 1.34 -12.91 19.13
N LEU A 187 1.05 -11.94 18.27
CA LEU A 187 2.00 -10.89 17.91
C LEU A 187 2.05 -9.81 18.98
N PRO A 188 3.23 -9.28 19.32
CA PRO A 188 3.38 -8.11 20.21
C PRO A 188 2.76 -6.81 19.67
N SER A 189 2.52 -6.74 18.36
CA SER A 189 1.90 -5.59 17.68
C SER A 189 1.18 -6.01 16.41
N GLU A 190 0.37 -5.14 15.82
CA GLU A 190 -0.63 -5.49 14.83
C GLU A 190 -0.09 -5.69 13.40
N ILE A 191 1.07 -5.10 13.07
CA ILE A 191 1.57 -5.04 11.70
C ILE A 191 2.95 -5.64 11.59
N ILE A 192 3.08 -6.64 10.74
CA ILE A 192 4.36 -7.19 10.30
C ILE A 192 4.81 -6.42 9.05
N ARG A 193 6.01 -5.87 9.07
CA ARG A 193 6.61 -5.13 7.95
C ARG A 193 7.60 -5.98 7.15
N GLY A 194 8.25 -6.91 7.81
CA GLY A 194 9.21 -7.82 7.21
C GLY A 194 9.55 -8.96 8.14
N ILE A 195 9.94 -10.07 7.54
CA ILE A 195 10.42 -11.25 8.28
C ILE A 195 11.64 -11.84 7.57
N ASP A 196 12.55 -12.40 8.35
CA ASP A 196 13.66 -13.20 7.83
C ASP A 196 14.10 -14.27 8.81
N PHE A 197 14.38 -15.49 8.30
CA PHE A 197 14.85 -16.58 9.12
C PHE A 197 16.35 -16.47 9.39
N SER A 198 16.75 -16.88 10.58
CA SER A 198 18.14 -17.20 10.85
C SER A 198 18.60 -18.38 9.98
N LYS A 199 19.89 -18.47 9.70
CA LYS A 199 20.48 -19.51 8.84
C LYS A 199 20.10 -20.94 9.25
N ASN A 200 19.95 -21.19 10.54
CA ASN A 200 19.58 -22.51 11.10
C ASN A 200 18.07 -22.70 11.30
N GLY A 201 17.24 -21.74 10.87
CA GLY A 201 15.78 -21.80 10.98
C GLY A 201 15.20 -21.67 12.40
N LYS A 202 16.03 -21.57 13.46
CA LYS A 202 15.55 -21.54 14.87
C LYS A 202 14.95 -20.21 15.29
N TRP A 203 15.28 -19.14 14.55
CA TRP A 203 14.85 -17.79 14.86
C TRP A 203 14.24 -17.14 13.64
N LEU A 204 13.19 -16.37 13.85
CA LEU A 204 12.61 -15.47 12.86
C LEU A 204 12.75 -14.05 13.36
N ALA A 205 13.50 -13.21 12.62
CA ALA A 205 13.47 -11.77 12.82
C ALA A 205 12.14 -11.25 12.26
N VAL A 206 11.46 -10.43 13.07
CA VAL A 206 10.15 -9.89 12.70
C VAL A 206 10.17 -8.38 12.96
N GLU A 207 9.95 -7.61 11.92
CA GLU A 207 9.78 -6.17 12.03
C GLU A 207 8.30 -5.88 12.33
N LEU A 208 8.02 -5.37 13.53
CA LEU A 208 6.68 -5.11 14.05
C LEU A 208 6.43 -3.61 14.23
N SER A 209 5.18 -3.23 14.04
CA SER A 209 4.67 -1.89 14.29
C SER A 209 3.17 -1.94 14.56
N GLY A 210 2.64 -0.96 15.26
CA GLY A 210 1.19 -0.81 15.49
C GLY A 210 0.84 0.64 15.77
N ALA A 211 -0.44 0.93 15.98
CA ALA A 211 -0.91 2.30 16.17
C ALA A 211 -0.26 3.01 17.37
N THR A 212 0.05 2.26 18.42
CA THR A 212 0.68 2.75 19.66
C THR A 212 2.11 2.23 19.85
N THR A 213 2.60 1.41 18.92
CA THR A 213 3.91 0.79 18.99
C THR A 213 4.77 1.26 17.84
N PRO A 214 5.87 2.00 18.11
CA PRO A 214 6.86 2.33 17.10
C PRO A 214 7.40 1.07 16.41
N ARG A 215 7.99 1.29 15.26
CA ARG A 215 8.55 0.23 14.43
C ARG A 215 9.85 -0.30 15.05
N ASP A 216 9.84 -1.58 15.46
CA ASP A 216 10.98 -2.24 16.07
C ASP A 216 11.17 -3.67 15.54
N ILE A 217 12.38 -4.21 15.73
CA ILE A 217 12.73 -5.58 15.38
C ILE A 217 12.57 -6.46 16.61
N TRP A 218 11.90 -7.57 16.40
CA TRP A 218 11.69 -8.63 17.38
C TRP A 218 12.27 -9.93 16.86
N ILE A 219 12.66 -10.81 17.76
CA ILE A 219 13.09 -12.17 17.46
C ILE A 219 12.06 -13.14 18.01
N LEU A 220 11.54 -13.98 17.13
CA LEU A 220 10.64 -15.07 17.44
C LEU A 220 11.42 -16.39 17.45
N ASN A 221 11.33 -17.16 18.54
CA ASN A 221 11.79 -18.54 18.55
C ASN A 221 10.76 -19.40 17.81
N THR A 222 11.18 -20.13 16.76
CA THR A 222 10.27 -20.89 15.89
C THR A 222 9.72 -22.18 16.55
N GLU A 223 10.33 -22.66 17.64
CA GLU A 223 9.90 -23.84 18.38
C GLU A 223 8.98 -23.48 19.56
N THR A 224 9.38 -22.45 20.34
CA THR A 224 8.64 -22.06 21.57
C THR A 224 7.61 -20.96 21.31
N HIS A 225 7.62 -20.33 20.16
CA HIS A 225 6.79 -19.18 19.76
C HIS A 225 6.90 -17.96 20.70
N GLN A 226 8.01 -17.83 21.41
CA GLN A 226 8.26 -16.71 22.30
C GLN A 226 8.96 -15.57 21.56
N PHE A 227 8.44 -14.35 21.74
CA PHE A 227 9.03 -13.13 21.23
C PHE A 227 9.99 -12.50 22.23
N ARG A 228 11.07 -11.91 21.70
CA ARG A 228 11.98 -11.01 22.41
C ARG A 228 12.23 -9.77 21.56
N GLN A 229 12.01 -8.58 22.13
CA GLN A 229 12.33 -7.33 21.46
C GLN A 229 13.85 -7.17 21.35
N LEU A 230 14.33 -6.78 20.16
CA LEU A 230 15.73 -6.60 19.86
C LEU A 230 16.14 -5.13 19.76
N THR A 231 15.28 -4.30 19.20
CA THR A 231 15.51 -2.86 19.05
C THR A 231 14.48 -2.05 19.82
N PHE A 232 14.85 -0.83 20.18
CA PHE A 232 14.01 0.10 20.94
C PHE A 232 14.11 1.46 20.26
N SER A 233 13.15 1.76 19.40
CA SER A 233 13.11 3.03 18.65
C SER A 233 12.92 4.20 19.61
N PRO A 234 13.70 5.29 19.45
CA PRO A 234 13.57 6.47 20.28
C PRO A 234 12.21 7.14 20.03
N HIS A 235 11.54 7.55 21.08
CA HIS A 235 10.24 8.23 21.04
C HIS A 235 10.26 9.62 21.71
N ALA A 236 11.44 10.22 21.85
CA ALA A 236 11.66 11.61 22.26
C ALA A 236 10.91 12.05 23.53
N GLY A 237 10.78 11.14 24.51
CA GLY A 237 10.10 11.41 25.78
C GLY A 237 8.58 11.27 25.74
N VAL A 238 7.98 10.91 24.62
CA VAL A 238 6.55 10.60 24.56
C VAL A 238 6.28 9.31 25.34
N ASP A 239 5.34 9.35 26.26
CA ASP A 239 4.83 8.13 26.92
C ASP A 239 3.92 7.38 25.94
N LEU A 240 4.41 6.26 25.44
CA LEU A 240 3.66 5.43 24.48
C LEU A 240 2.33 4.90 25.02
N LYS A 241 2.15 4.84 26.34
CA LYS A 241 0.90 4.43 26.99
C LYS A 241 -0.22 5.46 26.84
N THR A 242 0.11 6.71 26.52
CA THR A 242 -0.88 7.76 26.26
C THR A 242 -1.39 7.75 24.83
N LEU A 243 -0.77 6.97 23.95
CA LEU A 243 -1.18 6.87 22.56
C LEU A 243 -2.49 6.08 22.42
N ILE A 244 -3.28 6.47 21.44
CA ILE A 244 -4.63 5.94 21.24
C ILE A 244 -4.61 4.83 20.17
N ALA A 245 -5.02 3.63 20.58
CA ALA A 245 -5.25 2.52 19.68
C ALA A 245 -6.63 2.64 18.99
N PRO A 246 -6.75 2.33 17.70
CA PRO A 246 -8.02 2.36 17.02
C PRO A 246 -8.83 1.08 17.24
N ARG A 247 -10.13 1.20 17.02
CA ARG A 247 -11.02 0.04 16.85
C ARG A 247 -11.41 -0.12 15.38
N LEU A 248 -11.52 -1.36 14.92
CA LEU A 248 -12.09 -1.66 13.60
C LEU A 248 -13.60 -1.43 13.65
N VAL A 249 -14.11 -0.67 12.69
CA VAL A 249 -15.54 -0.42 12.53
C VAL A 249 -16.02 -0.91 11.17
N HIS A 250 -17.30 -1.27 11.13
CA HIS A 250 -18.00 -1.74 9.93
C HIS A 250 -19.21 -0.86 9.66
N PHE A 251 -19.41 -0.46 8.42
CA PHE A 251 -20.55 0.31 8.00
C PHE A 251 -20.92 -0.02 6.55
N SER A 252 -22.04 0.50 6.06
CA SER A 252 -22.51 0.23 4.71
C SER A 252 -22.28 1.46 3.82
N ALA A 253 -21.83 1.22 2.60
CA ALA A 253 -21.82 2.22 1.55
C ALA A 253 -23.26 2.50 1.04
N HIS A 254 -23.40 3.52 0.19
CA HIS A 254 -24.66 3.95 -0.42
C HIS A 254 -25.45 2.84 -1.16
N ASP A 255 -24.75 1.82 -1.63
CA ASP A 255 -25.30 0.67 -2.36
C ASP A 255 -25.35 -0.64 -1.54
N GLY A 256 -25.13 -0.55 -0.21
CA GLY A 256 -25.12 -1.68 0.70
C GLY A 256 -23.81 -2.46 0.77
N LEU A 257 -22.78 -2.06 -0.01
CA LEU A 257 -21.43 -2.64 0.10
C LEU A 257 -20.91 -2.48 1.53
N LYS A 258 -20.38 -3.55 2.11
CA LYS A 258 -19.76 -3.48 3.44
C LYS A 258 -18.37 -2.86 3.36
N LEU A 259 -18.21 -1.74 4.04
CA LEU A 259 -16.95 -1.05 4.22
C LEU A 259 -16.40 -1.27 5.63
N THR A 260 -15.11 -1.09 5.78
CA THR A 260 -14.43 -1.10 7.07
C THR A 260 -13.66 0.21 7.28
N GLY A 261 -13.31 0.50 8.52
CA GLY A 261 -12.43 1.63 8.83
C GLY A 261 -11.82 1.47 10.21
N TRP A 262 -10.71 2.15 10.43
CA TRP A 262 -10.06 2.26 11.72
C TRP A 262 -10.48 3.57 12.37
N LEU A 263 -11.23 3.46 13.47
CA LEU A 263 -11.70 4.61 14.23
C LEU A 263 -10.79 4.84 15.42
N TYR A 264 -10.09 5.96 15.41
CA TYR A 264 -9.31 6.49 16.52
C TYR A 264 -10.16 7.54 17.24
N HIS A 265 -10.38 7.35 18.53
CA HIS A 265 -11.26 8.22 19.31
C HIS A 265 -10.63 8.57 20.65
N PRO A 266 -10.39 9.87 20.96
CA PRO A 266 -9.82 10.28 22.23
C PRO A 266 -10.78 9.97 23.39
N GLN A 267 -10.26 9.41 24.50
CA GLN A 267 -11.08 9.05 25.66
C GLN A 267 -11.75 10.26 26.36
N SER A 268 -11.19 11.45 26.18
CA SER A 268 -11.66 12.69 26.81
C SER A 268 -12.48 13.60 25.87
N SER A 269 -12.82 13.11 24.66
CA SER A 269 -13.59 13.91 23.70
C SER A 269 -15.07 13.99 24.10
N TYR A 270 -15.65 15.18 23.92
CA TYR A 270 -17.10 15.33 23.96
C TYR A 270 -17.69 14.73 22.67
N GLU A 271 -18.75 13.96 22.80
CA GLU A 271 -19.52 13.45 21.66
C GLU A 271 -20.87 14.23 21.57
N PRO A 272 -21.27 14.65 20.37
CA PRO A 272 -20.51 14.67 19.11
C PRO A 272 -19.37 15.70 19.10
N GLY A 273 -18.22 15.34 18.50
CA GLY A 273 -17.00 16.16 18.47
C GLY A 273 -16.41 16.32 17.08
N PRO A 274 -15.22 17.01 16.97
CA PRO A 274 -14.53 17.14 15.70
C PRO A 274 -13.96 15.80 15.25
N ILE A 275 -14.01 15.55 13.93
CA ILE A 275 -13.45 14.36 13.32
C ILE A 275 -12.80 14.66 11.97
N VAL A 276 -11.73 13.93 11.65
CA VAL A 276 -11.10 13.95 10.35
C VAL A 276 -11.26 12.59 9.68
N LEU A 277 -11.81 12.58 8.47
CA LEU A 277 -11.81 11.42 7.58
C LEU A 277 -10.47 11.35 6.86
N SER A 278 -9.69 10.28 7.06
CA SER A 278 -8.36 10.15 6.48
C SER A 278 -8.32 9.04 5.43
N PHE A 279 -8.13 9.42 4.17
CA PHE A 279 -8.10 8.50 3.03
C PHE A 279 -6.68 8.12 2.64
N HIS A 280 -6.43 6.82 2.46
CA HIS A 280 -5.13 6.30 2.01
C HIS A 280 -4.88 6.56 0.51
N GLY A 281 -3.62 6.45 0.12
CA GLY A 281 -3.19 6.48 -1.27
C GLY A 281 -3.34 5.12 -1.97
N GLY A 282 -3.09 5.11 -3.24
CA GLY A 282 -3.12 3.92 -4.09
C GLY A 282 -3.85 4.22 -5.40
N PRO A 283 -5.12 3.81 -5.60
CA PRO A 283 -6.18 3.43 -4.64
C PRO A 283 -6.02 2.07 -3.96
N GLU A 284 -5.20 1.17 -4.49
CA GLU A 284 -5.00 -0.20 -4.00
C GLU A 284 -4.21 -0.26 -2.66
N GLY A 285 -4.16 0.84 -1.92
CA GLY A 285 -3.68 0.86 -0.54
C GLY A 285 -4.64 0.22 0.44
N GLN A 286 -4.28 0.25 1.72
CA GLN A 286 -5.14 -0.17 2.82
C GLN A 286 -4.84 0.68 4.05
N GLU A 287 -5.88 1.23 4.69
CA GLU A 287 -5.72 1.75 6.03
C GLU A 287 -5.60 0.60 7.04
N ARG A 288 -4.61 0.76 7.88
CA ARG A 288 -4.19 -0.27 8.85
C ARG A 288 -3.81 0.44 10.16
N PRO A 289 -3.86 -0.22 11.31
CA PRO A 289 -3.45 0.37 12.60
C PRO A 289 -1.93 0.53 12.67
N ARG A 290 -1.37 1.43 11.84
CA ARG A 290 0.06 1.76 11.80
C ARG A 290 0.38 2.86 12.79
N PHE A 291 1.65 2.97 13.20
CA PHE A 291 2.14 4.12 13.92
C PHE A 291 2.10 5.37 13.03
N ARG A 292 1.26 6.34 13.41
CA ARG A 292 1.02 7.58 12.69
C ARG A 292 1.13 8.77 13.65
N SER A 293 2.26 9.49 13.58
CA SER A 293 2.49 10.66 14.45
C SER A 293 1.50 11.81 14.21
N ASP A 294 1.06 12.01 12.98
CA ASP A 294 0.04 12.99 12.61
C ASP A 294 -1.33 12.65 13.22
N TYR A 295 -1.71 11.37 13.22
CA TYR A 295 -2.94 10.91 13.88
C TYR A 295 -2.86 11.15 15.38
N GLN A 296 -1.79 10.71 16.03
CA GLN A 296 -1.63 10.89 17.48
C GLN A 296 -1.59 12.38 17.89
N ALA A 297 -1.03 13.25 17.03
CA ALA A 297 -1.04 14.68 17.25
C ALA A 297 -2.44 15.30 17.13
N LEU A 298 -3.27 14.88 16.18
CA LEU A 298 -4.68 15.29 16.08
C LEU A 298 -5.51 14.78 17.27
N LEU A 299 -5.32 13.53 17.66
CA LEU A 299 -5.99 12.92 18.82
C LEU A 299 -5.65 13.65 20.13
N ALA A 300 -4.41 14.12 20.27
CA ALA A 300 -3.99 14.94 21.41
C ALA A 300 -4.68 16.30 21.45
N GLN A 301 -5.26 16.78 20.35
CA GLN A 301 -6.09 17.98 20.27
C GLN A 301 -7.60 17.69 20.42
N GLY A 302 -7.97 16.46 20.76
CA GLY A 302 -9.37 16.05 20.89
C GLY A 302 -10.08 15.78 19.56
N ILE A 303 -9.35 15.72 18.44
CA ILE A 303 -9.91 15.46 17.10
C ILE A 303 -9.88 13.96 16.84
N SER A 304 -11.05 13.35 16.64
CA SER A 304 -11.19 11.95 16.25
C SER A 304 -10.77 11.70 14.80
N ILE A 305 -10.46 10.45 14.44
CA ILE A 305 -10.09 10.09 13.08
C ILE A 305 -10.85 8.84 12.67
N LEU A 306 -11.54 8.89 11.55
CA LEU A 306 -11.96 7.70 10.81
C LEU A 306 -11.02 7.52 9.61
N ALA A 307 -10.31 6.39 9.57
CA ALA A 307 -9.46 5.99 8.46
C ALA A 307 -10.14 4.82 7.71
N PRO A 308 -10.98 5.09 6.68
CA PRO A 308 -11.78 4.08 6.02
C PRO A 308 -10.99 3.29 4.97
N ASN A 309 -11.41 2.05 4.76
CA ASN A 309 -11.08 1.24 3.60
C ASN A 309 -12.28 1.29 2.65
N VAL A 310 -12.29 2.26 1.75
CA VAL A 310 -13.29 2.42 0.69
C VAL A 310 -13.08 1.37 -0.39
N ARG A 311 -14.07 1.19 -1.30
CA ARG A 311 -13.87 0.33 -2.47
C ARG A 311 -12.60 0.71 -3.23
N GLY A 312 -11.91 -0.29 -3.82
CA GLY A 312 -10.56 -0.12 -4.37
C GLY A 312 -9.44 -0.48 -3.40
N SER A 313 -9.70 -0.52 -2.08
CA SER A 313 -8.69 -0.90 -1.08
C SER A 313 -8.27 -2.35 -1.21
N SER A 314 -6.96 -2.64 -1.01
CA SER A 314 -6.42 -4.00 -0.92
C SER A 314 -6.72 -4.65 0.44
N GLY A 315 -6.45 -5.95 0.55
CA GLY A 315 -6.65 -6.72 1.78
C GLY A 315 -8.06 -7.28 1.98
N PHE A 316 -8.93 -7.11 0.98
CA PHE A 316 -10.31 -7.60 0.97
C PHE A 316 -10.61 -8.47 -0.26
N GLY A 317 -9.56 -8.91 -0.94
CA GLY A 317 -9.62 -9.74 -2.14
C GLY A 317 -9.77 -8.95 -3.42
N LYS A 318 -9.47 -9.64 -4.55
CA LYS A 318 -9.41 -9.00 -5.87
C LYS A 318 -10.74 -8.40 -6.36
N LYS A 319 -11.89 -8.92 -5.90
CA LYS A 319 -13.18 -8.32 -6.27
C LYS A 319 -13.30 -6.91 -5.69
N PHE A 320 -12.94 -6.74 -4.42
CA PHE A 320 -13.05 -5.45 -3.73
C PHE A 320 -12.08 -4.40 -4.30
N VAL A 321 -10.85 -4.82 -4.60
CA VAL A 321 -9.79 -3.96 -5.17
C VAL A 321 -10.18 -3.38 -6.55
N ASN A 322 -11.03 -4.06 -7.31
CA ASN A 322 -11.43 -3.63 -8.65
C ASN A 322 -12.80 -2.93 -8.69
N LEU A 323 -13.38 -2.55 -7.54
CA LEU A 323 -14.71 -1.92 -7.48
C LEU A 323 -14.71 -0.42 -7.78
N ASP A 324 -13.54 0.17 -8.02
CA ASP A 324 -13.43 1.60 -8.33
C ASP A 324 -12.67 1.91 -9.63
N ASN A 325 -12.38 0.90 -10.47
CA ASN A 325 -11.68 1.09 -11.73
C ASN A 325 -12.53 1.84 -12.76
N GLY A 326 -11.92 2.79 -13.46
CA GLY A 326 -12.57 3.57 -14.52
C GLY A 326 -13.84 4.27 -14.04
N GLU A 327 -14.97 4.06 -14.72
CA GLU A 327 -16.27 4.66 -14.38
C GLU A 327 -16.78 4.28 -12.97
N LEU A 328 -16.38 3.12 -12.46
CA LEU A 328 -16.76 2.68 -11.10
C LEU A 328 -16.22 3.61 -10.02
N ARG A 329 -15.25 4.46 -10.34
CA ARG A 329 -14.66 5.44 -9.41
C ARG A 329 -15.68 6.43 -8.85
N PHE A 330 -16.74 6.74 -9.59
CA PHE A 330 -17.84 7.52 -9.03
C PHE A 330 -18.49 6.87 -7.81
N ASN A 331 -18.49 5.54 -7.71
CA ASN A 331 -18.97 4.86 -6.51
C ASN A 331 -17.98 5.01 -5.34
N GLY A 332 -16.65 5.05 -5.63
CA GLY A 332 -15.63 5.40 -4.63
C GLY A 332 -15.80 6.82 -4.06
N ILE A 333 -16.14 7.79 -4.92
CA ILE A 333 -16.48 9.15 -4.49
C ILE A 333 -17.73 9.15 -3.57
N LYS A 334 -18.74 8.36 -3.90
CA LYS A 334 -19.95 8.23 -3.04
C LYS A 334 -19.66 7.58 -1.68
N ASP A 335 -18.60 6.76 -1.57
CA ASP A 335 -18.18 6.20 -0.29
C ASP A 335 -17.73 7.27 0.70
N ILE A 336 -17.24 8.44 0.21
CA ILE A 336 -16.92 9.59 1.08
C ILE A 336 -18.15 10.03 1.85
N LYS A 337 -19.29 10.20 1.15
CA LYS A 337 -20.55 10.55 1.78
C LYS A 337 -21.00 9.49 2.79
N SER A 338 -20.85 8.21 2.44
CA SER A 338 -21.17 7.10 3.36
C SER A 338 -20.33 7.12 4.63
N CYS A 339 -19.05 7.53 4.54
CA CYS A 339 -18.20 7.73 5.71
C CYS A 339 -18.70 8.88 6.59
N VAL A 340 -19.10 10.02 5.99
CA VAL A 340 -19.68 11.17 6.71
C VAL A 340 -20.99 10.76 7.41
N GLU A 341 -21.89 10.11 6.69
CA GLU A 341 -23.17 9.63 7.22
C GLU A 341 -22.98 8.66 8.40
N TYR A 342 -22.00 7.78 8.29
CA TYR A 342 -21.64 6.83 9.37
C TYR A 342 -21.19 7.57 10.64
N VAL A 343 -20.26 8.52 10.55
CA VAL A 343 -19.73 9.19 11.76
C VAL A 343 -20.75 10.11 12.42
N ILE A 344 -21.68 10.69 11.64
CA ILE A 344 -22.80 11.49 12.17
C ILE A 344 -23.84 10.57 12.83
N SER A 345 -24.30 9.54 12.13
CA SER A 345 -25.35 8.64 12.64
C SER A 345 -24.92 7.82 13.84
N SER A 346 -23.61 7.57 13.99
CA SER A 346 -23.04 6.92 15.18
C SER A 346 -22.88 7.86 16.39
N GLY A 347 -23.21 9.16 16.26
CA GLY A 347 -23.11 10.14 17.33
C GLY A 347 -21.69 10.63 17.63
N ILE A 348 -20.68 10.20 16.85
CA ILE A 348 -19.27 10.55 17.06
C ILE A 348 -18.97 11.97 16.57
N ALA A 349 -19.47 12.31 15.38
CA ALA A 349 -19.15 13.56 14.70
C ALA A 349 -20.19 14.65 14.88
N ASP A 350 -19.73 15.85 15.21
CA ASP A 350 -20.49 17.07 15.00
C ASP A 350 -20.53 17.39 13.49
N PRO A 351 -21.70 17.46 12.85
CA PRO A 351 -21.82 17.74 11.42
C PRO A 351 -21.16 19.05 10.96
N GLN A 352 -20.93 19.99 11.87
CA GLN A 352 -20.26 21.27 11.58
C GLN A 352 -18.75 21.22 11.79
N ARG A 353 -18.19 20.06 12.14
CA ARG A 353 -16.78 19.89 12.53
C ARG A 353 -16.16 18.63 11.91
N ILE A 354 -16.43 18.42 10.61
CA ILE A 354 -15.91 17.27 9.84
C ILE A 354 -14.82 17.75 8.89
N GLY A 355 -13.61 17.27 9.10
CA GLY A 355 -12.47 17.45 8.19
C GLY A 355 -12.23 16.26 7.29
N ILE A 356 -11.47 16.47 6.22
CA ILE A 356 -11.02 15.44 5.30
C ILE A 356 -9.53 15.60 5.01
N MET A 357 -8.75 14.53 5.05
CA MET A 357 -7.34 14.55 4.68
C MET A 357 -6.92 13.30 3.92
N GLY A 358 -5.84 13.40 3.15
CA GLY A 358 -5.28 12.27 2.44
C GLY A 358 -4.12 12.64 1.55
N GLY A 359 -3.32 11.63 1.19
CA GLY A 359 -2.16 11.80 0.32
C GLY A 359 -2.28 10.98 -0.96
N SER A 360 -1.70 11.48 -2.07
CA SER A 360 -1.73 10.79 -3.36
C SER A 360 -3.18 10.57 -3.84
N TYR A 361 -3.60 9.34 -4.06
CA TYR A 361 -5.02 9.04 -4.29
C TYR A 361 -5.92 9.51 -3.13
N GLY A 362 -5.46 9.44 -1.87
CA GLY A 362 -6.20 10.04 -0.75
C GLY A 362 -6.39 11.54 -0.90
N GLY A 363 -5.44 12.26 -1.51
CA GLY A 363 -5.58 13.67 -1.85
C GLY A 363 -6.59 13.90 -3.00
N TYR A 364 -6.71 12.96 -3.95
CA TYR A 364 -7.83 12.94 -4.90
C TYR A 364 -9.17 12.84 -4.17
N MET A 365 -9.29 11.91 -3.21
CA MET A 365 -10.51 11.75 -2.39
C MET A 365 -10.82 13.02 -1.59
N VAL A 366 -9.80 13.74 -1.10
CA VAL A 366 -9.98 15.05 -0.45
C VAL A 366 -10.62 16.03 -1.41
N MET A 367 -10.06 16.25 -2.58
CA MET A 367 -10.60 17.23 -3.53
C MET A 367 -11.95 16.80 -4.12
N ALA A 368 -12.16 15.51 -4.35
CA ALA A 368 -13.47 14.98 -4.72
C ALA A 368 -14.51 15.23 -3.61
N GLY A 369 -14.16 14.93 -2.35
CA GLY A 369 -15.03 15.17 -1.21
C GLY A 369 -15.45 16.66 -1.08
N LEU A 370 -14.49 17.56 -1.17
CA LEU A 370 -14.72 19.00 -1.10
C LEU A 370 -15.56 19.55 -2.27
N ALA A 371 -15.39 18.98 -3.47
CA ALA A 371 -16.09 19.42 -4.67
C ALA A 371 -17.51 18.81 -4.81
N TYR A 372 -17.66 17.51 -4.53
CA TYR A 372 -18.95 16.81 -4.67
C TYR A 372 -19.86 17.00 -3.44
N TYR A 373 -19.28 17.25 -2.26
CA TYR A 373 -20.02 17.36 -1.00
C TYR A 373 -19.62 18.62 -0.20
N PRO A 374 -19.73 19.82 -0.82
CA PRO A 374 -19.23 21.07 -0.24
C PRO A 374 -19.92 21.48 1.08
N ASP A 375 -21.11 20.94 1.35
CA ASP A 375 -21.89 21.25 2.56
C ASP A 375 -21.68 20.21 3.68
N LEU A 376 -20.93 19.13 3.43
CA LEU A 376 -20.68 18.05 4.41
C LEU A 376 -19.28 18.12 5.05
N ILE A 377 -18.37 18.91 4.48
CA ILE A 377 -16.96 18.93 4.90
C ILE A 377 -16.55 20.37 5.21
N ASN A 378 -16.00 20.58 6.40
CA ASN A 378 -15.71 21.90 6.94
C ASN A 378 -14.26 22.34 6.78
N ALA A 379 -13.31 21.39 6.58
CA ALA A 379 -11.91 21.69 6.31
C ALA A 379 -11.23 20.55 5.53
N GLY A 380 -10.27 20.89 4.67
CA GLY A 380 -9.51 19.92 3.88
C GLY A 380 -7.99 20.01 4.06
N ALA A 381 -7.30 18.85 3.97
CA ALA A 381 -5.84 18.78 3.88
C ALA A 381 -5.45 17.86 2.73
N ASN A 382 -5.05 18.44 1.61
CA ASN A 382 -4.60 17.73 0.41
C ASN A 382 -3.07 17.59 0.41
N LEU A 383 -2.59 16.37 0.50
CA LEU A 383 -1.17 16.04 0.51
C LEU A 383 -0.81 15.41 -0.85
N PHE A 384 -0.09 16.14 -1.69
CA PHE A 384 0.38 15.68 -3.01
C PHE A 384 -0.66 14.85 -3.77
N GLY A 385 -1.92 15.32 -3.80
CA GLY A 385 -3.04 14.59 -4.41
C GLY A 385 -3.16 14.84 -5.90
N VAL A 386 -3.62 13.81 -6.64
CA VAL A 386 -4.08 13.96 -8.03
C VAL A 386 -5.39 14.74 -8.04
N VAL A 387 -5.52 15.74 -8.91
CA VAL A 387 -6.73 16.55 -9.02
C VAL A 387 -7.23 16.68 -10.46
N ASN A 388 -6.34 16.45 -11.42
CA ASN A 388 -6.60 16.55 -12.83
C ASN A 388 -5.91 15.39 -13.58
N PHE A 389 -6.66 14.39 -13.97
CA PHE A 389 -6.10 13.23 -14.67
C PHE A 389 -5.46 13.58 -16.02
N GLU A 390 -5.89 14.66 -16.69
CA GLU A 390 -5.29 15.09 -17.95
C GLU A 390 -3.84 15.58 -17.71
N THR A 391 -3.62 16.46 -16.72
CA THR A 391 -2.28 16.93 -16.38
C THR A 391 -1.45 15.88 -15.66
N PHE A 392 -2.07 15.02 -14.87
CA PHE A 392 -1.41 13.88 -14.26
C PHE A 392 -0.77 12.97 -15.32
N PHE A 393 -1.54 12.46 -16.29
CA PHE A 393 -1.01 11.59 -17.35
C PHE A 393 0.03 12.28 -18.25
N ALA A 394 -0.10 13.59 -18.46
CA ALA A 394 0.85 14.35 -19.26
C ALA A 394 2.20 14.57 -18.58
N ASN A 395 2.27 14.58 -17.24
CA ASN A 395 3.44 15.02 -16.51
C ASN A 395 4.01 13.98 -15.52
N THR A 396 3.32 12.86 -15.27
CA THR A 396 3.84 11.78 -14.40
C THR A 396 4.92 10.97 -15.11
N GLU A 397 5.67 10.18 -14.35
CA GLU A 397 6.65 9.23 -14.89
C GLU A 397 5.99 8.26 -15.90
N PRO A 398 6.61 7.98 -17.05
CA PRO A 398 6.00 7.14 -18.10
C PRO A 398 5.56 5.76 -17.63
N TRP A 399 6.32 5.14 -16.72
CA TRP A 399 5.95 3.86 -16.13
C TRP A 399 4.72 3.98 -15.22
N MET A 400 4.57 5.11 -14.50
CA MET A 400 3.43 5.40 -13.65
C MET A 400 2.16 5.60 -14.50
N ALA A 401 2.26 6.34 -15.59
CA ALA A 401 1.17 6.50 -16.55
C ALA A 401 0.69 5.15 -17.07
N ALA A 402 1.62 4.28 -17.50
CA ALA A 402 1.28 2.98 -18.08
C ALA A 402 0.46 2.09 -17.14
N ILE A 403 0.84 1.98 -15.86
CA ILE A 403 0.10 1.14 -14.89
C ILE A 403 -1.19 1.79 -14.38
N SER A 404 -1.36 3.10 -14.59
CA SER A 404 -2.54 3.85 -14.14
C SER A 404 -3.69 3.83 -15.14
N THR A 405 -3.45 3.40 -16.38
CA THR A 405 -4.45 3.42 -17.46
C THR A 405 -5.65 2.52 -17.16
N ILE A 406 -5.43 1.30 -16.65
CA ILE A 406 -6.53 0.38 -16.29
C ILE A 406 -7.33 0.92 -15.11
N GLU A 407 -6.64 1.57 -14.19
CA GLU A 407 -7.20 2.09 -12.95
C GLU A 407 -8.09 3.33 -13.16
N TYR A 408 -7.60 4.30 -13.94
CA TYR A 408 -8.28 5.58 -14.10
C TYR A 408 -8.98 5.75 -15.45
N GLY A 409 -8.46 5.10 -16.50
CA GLY A 409 -8.89 5.23 -17.87
C GLY A 409 -7.73 5.57 -18.80
N ASP A 410 -7.91 5.28 -20.10
CA ASP A 410 -6.91 5.52 -21.14
C ASP A 410 -6.88 7.00 -21.57
N PRO A 411 -5.73 7.69 -21.46
CA PRO A 411 -5.64 9.12 -21.78
C PRO A 411 -5.82 9.46 -23.27
N VAL A 412 -5.83 8.46 -24.13
CA VAL A 412 -6.06 8.66 -25.59
C VAL A 412 -7.53 8.42 -25.95
N THR A 413 -8.08 7.30 -25.47
CA THR A 413 -9.42 6.82 -25.89
C THR A 413 -10.54 7.18 -24.93
N GLN A 414 -10.23 7.55 -23.65
CA GLN A 414 -11.20 7.82 -22.59
C GLN A 414 -11.04 9.22 -21.97
N LYS A 415 -10.72 10.23 -22.79
CA LYS A 415 -10.50 11.62 -22.33
C LYS A 415 -11.68 12.20 -21.57
N ASP A 416 -12.90 11.97 -22.04
CA ASP A 416 -14.11 12.48 -21.40
C ASP A 416 -14.33 11.86 -20.01
N LEU A 417 -14.02 10.57 -19.85
CA LEU A 417 -14.05 9.91 -18.56
C LEU A 417 -13.03 10.56 -17.60
N LEU A 418 -11.77 10.69 -18.02
CA LEU A 418 -10.71 11.29 -17.20
C LEU A 418 -11.07 12.72 -16.79
N LYS A 419 -11.62 13.51 -17.71
CA LYS A 419 -12.12 14.86 -17.41
C LYS A 419 -13.23 14.82 -16.38
N SER A 420 -14.22 13.95 -16.54
CA SER A 420 -15.37 13.85 -15.63
C SER A 420 -14.98 13.37 -14.23
N LEU A 421 -13.91 12.57 -14.12
CA LEU A 421 -13.35 12.09 -12.84
C LEU A 421 -12.44 13.11 -12.16
N SER A 422 -12.02 14.16 -12.85
CA SER A 422 -11.05 15.16 -12.36
C SER A 422 -11.72 16.23 -11.51
N PRO A 423 -11.53 16.26 -10.18
CA PRO A 423 -12.20 17.23 -9.31
C PRO A 423 -11.82 18.69 -9.59
N ILE A 424 -10.75 18.96 -10.31
CA ILE A 424 -10.37 20.31 -10.73
C ILE A 424 -11.47 20.99 -11.55
N HIS A 425 -12.23 20.23 -12.35
CA HIS A 425 -13.33 20.78 -13.16
C HIS A 425 -14.59 21.13 -12.34
N MET A 426 -14.59 20.75 -11.05
CA MET A 426 -15.64 21.11 -10.08
C MET A 426 -15.08 21.92 -8.91
N VAL A 427 -13.85 22.43 -9.02
CA VAL A 427 -13.18 23.16 -7.93
C VAL A 427 -13.92 24.45 -7.53
N ASP A 428 -14.76 24.98 -8.40
CA ASP A 428 -15.66 26.11 -8.13
C ASP A 428 -16.73 25.81 -7.07
N GLN A 429 -17.03 24.55 -6.82
CA GLN A 429 -17.92 24.11 -5.75
C GLN A 429 -17.24 24.07 -4.37
N VAL A 430 -15.91 24.02 -4.31
CA VAL A 430 -15.16 23.96 -3.05
C VAL A 430 -15.35 25.25 -2.24
N ARG A 431 -15.82 25.11 -1.00
CA ARG A 431 -16.07 26.22 -0.06
C ARG A 431 -15.21 26.14 1.19
N ALA A 432 -14.87 24.94 1.60
CA ALA A 432 -14.13 24.68 2.82
C ALA A 432 -12.68 25.16 2.75
N PRO A 433 -12.15 25.75 3.82
CA PRO A 433 -10.73 26.03 3.96
C PRO A 433 -9.88 24.79 3.66
N THR A 434 -8.84 24.97 2.85
CA THR A 434 -8.02 23.83 2.39
C THR A 434 -6.53 24.13 2.53
N ILE A 435 -5.78 23.26 3.21
CA ILE A 435 -4.31 23.27 3.19
C ILE A 435 -3.80 22.27 2.14
N VAL A 436 -2.85 22.71 1.33
CA VAL A 436 -2.25 21.92 0.26
C VAL A 436 -0.74 21.78 0.52
N LEU A 437 -0.24 20.55 0.61
CA LEU A 437 1.16 20.24 0.87
C LEU A 437 1.73 19.41 -0.27
N HIS A 438 2.88 19.82 -0.84
CA HIS A 438 3.48 19.10 -1.99
C HIS A 438 5.00 19.15 -1.97
N GLY A 439 5.65 18.10 -2.48
CA GLY A 439 7.09 18.09 -2.73
C GLY A 439 7.42 18.61 -4.13
N ALA A 440 8.35 19.55 -4.25
CA ALA A 440 8.69 20.16 -5.54
C ALA A 440 9.29 19.16 -6.56
N ASN A 441 9.86 18.05 -6.06
CA ASN A 441 10.47 17.01 -6.89
C ASN A 441 9.59 15.75 -7.00
N ASP A 442 8.28 15.91 -6.87
CA ASP A 442 7.35 14.79 -7.00
C ASP A 442 7.17 14.39 -8.47
N THR A 443 7.69 13.22 -8.82
CA THR A 443 7.60 12.64 -10.17
C THR A 443 6.44 11.66 -10.32
N ASN A 444 5.79 11.28 -9.20
CA ASN A 444 4.61 10.41 -9.23
C ASN A 444 3.32 11.20 -9.42
N VAL A 445 3.15 12.27 -8.63
CA VAL A 445 2.07 13.24 -8.77
C VAL A 445 2.72 14.60 -8.97
N PRO A 446 2.72 15.13 -10.20
CA PRO A 446 3.42 16.37 -10.51
C PRO A 446 2.90 17.56 -9.71
N VAL A 447 3.80 18.48 -9.36
CA VAL A 447 3.48 19.66 -8.51
C VAL A 447 2.37 20.54 -9.10
N VAL A 448 2.20 20.53 -10.41
CA VAL A 448 1.12 21.25 -11.12
C VAL A 448 -0.27 20.87 -10.61
N GLU A 449 -0.44 19.65 -10.11
CA GLU A 449 -1.70 19.20 -9.49
C GLU A 449 -2.09 20.08 -8.28
N ALA A 450 -1.13 20.39 -7.41
CA ALA A 450 -1.34 21.30 -6.28
C ALA A 450 -1.53 22.76 -6.71
N GLU A 451 -0.72 23.23 -7.67
CA GLU A 451 -0.74 24.61 -8.14
C GLU A 451 -2.08 25.02 -8.75
N GLN A 452 -2.71 24.15 -9.56
CA GLN A 452 -4.05 24.37 -10.12
C GLN A 452 -5.11 24.61 -9.03
N VAL A 453 -5.11 23.81 -7.98
CA VAL A 453 -6.04 23.94 -6.86
C VAL A 453 -5.80 25.24 -6.12
N VAL A 454 -4.56 25.52 -5.74
CA VAL A 454 -4.18 26.70 -4.97
C VAL A 454 -4.53 27.99 -5.71
N GLU A 455 -4.23 28.07 -7.02
CA GLU A 455 -4.54 29.22 -7.85
C GLU A 455 -6.06 29.46 -7.91
N ASN A 456 -6.84 28.40 -8.15
CA ASN A 456 -8.29 28.52 -8.24
C ASN A 456 -8.91 28.98 -6.92
N LEU A 457 -8.55 28.34 -5.79
CA LEU A 457 -9.09 28.70 -4.48
C LEU A 457 -8.72 30.13 -4.07
N LYS A 458 -7.48 30.59 -4.36
CA LYS A 458 -7.05 31.97 -4.14
C LYS A 458 -7.88 32.96 -4.94
N LYS A 459 -8.09 32.72 -6.24
CA LYS A 459 -8.91 33.59 -7.11
C LYS A 459 -10.33 33.75 -6.62
N ARG A 460 -10.87 32.74 -5.95
CA ARG A 460 -12.24 32.72 -5.42
C ARG A 460 -12.34 33.23 -3.97
N GLY A 461 -11.21 33.58 -3.33
CA GLY A 461 -11.18 34.02 -1.94
C GLY A 461 -11.48 32.91 -0.92
N VAL A 462 -11.42 31.63 -1.31
CA VAL A 462 -11.52 30.49 -0.40
C VAL A 462 -10.22 30.41 0.41
N PRO A 463 -10.27 30.31 1.75
CA PRO A 463 -9.06 30.22 2.56
C PRO A 463 -8.22 29.03 2.13
N VAL A 464 -6.99 29.29 1.67
CA VAL A 464 -6.05 28.26 1.23
C VAL A 464 -4.64 28.55 1.73
N GLU A 465 -4.00 27.53 2.30
CA GLU A 465 -2.57 27.55 2.62
C GLU A 465 -1.83 26.60 1.68
N TYR A 466 -0.70 27.03 1.14
CA TYR A 466 0.14 26.19 0.26
C TYR A 466 1.53 26.05 0.86
N ILE A 467 1.95 24.81 1.12
CA ILE A 467 3.29 24.48 1.62
C ILE A 467 4.00 23.63 0.59
N LEU A 468 4.93 24.25 -0.14
CA LEU A 468 5.82 23.56 -1.04
C LEU A 468 7.12 23.19 -0.31
N PHE A 469 7.52 21.92 -0.41
CA PHE A 469 8.78 21.40 0.13
C PHE A 469 9.78 21.25 -1.03
N PRO A 470 10.79 22.16 -1.15
CA PRO A 470 11.64 22.23 -2.34
C PRO A 470 12.57 21.01 -2.49
N ASP A 471 12.78 20.27 -1.42
CA ASP A 471 13.72 19.16 -1.30
C ASP A 471 13.06 17.80 -1.03
N GLU A 472 11.74 17.69 -1.27
CA GLU A 472 10.95 16.45 -1.16
C GLU A 472 10.35 16.05 -2.51
N GLY A 473 10.06 14.73 -2.63
CA GLY A 473 9.32 14.14 -3.74
C GLY A 473 7.93 13.69 -3.29
N HIS A 474 7.52 12.47 -3.69
CA HIS A 474 6.23 11.90 -3.34
C HIS A 474 6.21 11.43 -1.88
N GLY A 475 5.80 12.33 -0.99
CA GLY A 475 5.84 12.17 0.47
C GLY A 475 7.01 12.89 1.13
N PHE A 476 6.90 13.12 2.45
CA PHE A 476 7.88 13.88 3.23
C PHE A 476 8.77 12.92 4.02
N ARG A 477 10.06 12.85 3.68
CA ARG A 477 11.02 11.90 4.25
C ARG A 477 11.93 12.55 5.29
N LYS A 478 12.33 13.81 5.06
CA LYS A 478 13.21 14.52 5.97
C LYS A 478 12.49 14.86 7.28
N THR A 479 13.12 14.62 8.40
CA THR A 479 12.52 14.81 9.74
C THR A 479 11.94 16.20 9.93
N ILE A 480 12.66 17.24 9.53
CA ILE A 480 12.19 18.63 9.65
C ILE A 480 10.95 18.89 8.82
N ASN A 481 10.85 18.33 7.60
CA ASN A 481 9.70 18.48 6.73
C ASN A 481 8.49 17.67 7.25
N ARG A 482 8.73 16.51 7.84
CA ARG A 482 7.69 15.71 8.52
C ARG A 482 7.12 16.44 9.73
N ILE A 483 7.97 17.06 10.54
CA ILE A 483 7.53 17.88 11.67
C ILE A 483 6.70 19.06 11.17
N ARG A 484 7.20 19.80 10.18
CA ARG A 484 6.50 20.95 9.61
C ARG A 484 5.14 20.54 9.00
N SER A 485 5.10 19.47 8.21
CA SER A 485 3.83 19.01 7.61
C SER A 485 2.83 18.58 8.68
N THR A 486 3.25 17.79 9.67
CA THR A 486 2.37 17.36 10.77
C THR A 486 1.83 18.54 11.56
N SER A 487 2.70 19.47 12.00
CA SER A 487 2.26 20.64 12.78
C SER A 487 1.33 21.56 11.99
N SER A 488 1.60 21.78 10.69
CA SER A 488 0.72 22.59 9.84
C SER A 488 -0.67 21.96 9.67
N ILE A 489 -0.75 20.64 9.46
CA ILE A 489 -2.02 19.91 9.36
C ILE A 489 -2.81 19.99 10.67
N VAL A 490 -2.15 19.76 11.79
CA VAL A 490 -2.78 19.84 13.12
C VAL A 490 -3.31 21.25 13.39
N ASN A 491 -2.49 22.27 13.20
CA ASN A 491 -2.90 23.67 13.38
C ASN A 491 -4.06 24.05 12.46
N TRP A 492 -4.07 23.53 11.23
CA TRP A 492 -5.14 23.75 10.27
C TRP A 492 -6.47 23.22 10.79
N PHE A 493 -6.51 21.97 11.20
CA PHE A 493 -7.75 21.37 11.70
C PHE A 493 -8.18 21.94 13.04
N VAL A 494 -7.27 22.26 13.96
CA VAL A 494 -7.60 22.96 15.22
C VAL A 494 -8.23 24.33 14.96
N LYS A 495 -7.82 25.02 13.88
CA LYS A 495 -8.37 26.34 13.53
C LYS A 495 -9.76 26.25 12.92
N TYR A 496 -10.07 25.21 12.18
CA TYR A 496 -11.29 25.16 11.35
C TYR A 496 -12.30 24.08 11.78
N LEU A 497 -11.97 23.22 12.72
CA LEU A 497 -12.86 22.25 13.35
C LEU A 497 -13.04 22.52 14.85
#